data_62f928cf1f7ee9cb636a142dc7aec74c
#
_entry.id   62f928cf1f7ee9cb636a142dc7aec74c
#
_cell.length_a   1.000
_cell.length_b   1.000
_cell.length_c   1.000
_cell.angle_alpha   90.00
_cell.angle_beta   90.00
_cell.angle_gamma   90.00
#
_symmetry.space_group_name_H-M   'P 1'
#
loop_
_entity.id
_entity.type
_entity.pdbx_description
1 polymer ?
#
loop_
_entity_poly.entity_id
_entity_poly.type
_entity_poly.pdbx_seq_one_letter_code
_entity_poly.pdbx_strand_id
1 'polypeptide(L)'
;TWLRRQRQMCIRDSINTDSLVLGSTFIIGGQIRGKDLELYMVYPQGNYIRPADSKPYLVIGEVKYGKPILDRVITPNVSIGDASRCALISMDSTLKSDLTVGPPIDIAVYKKDQPKISYLKCLSTSDEDYSRVCNQWSEKVLQVFDTFPKFDWEK
;
A
#
# COMPACT_ATOMS: atom_id res chain seq x y z
N THR A 1 -7.59 4.82 -24.31
CA THR A 1 -8.51 3.94 -23.57
C THR A 1 -7.72 2.99 -22.68
N TRP A 2 -7.29 3.45 -21.52
CA TRP A 2 -6.60 2.62 -20.52
C TRP A 2 -7.42 2.54 -19.24
N LEU A 3 -8.65 2.04 -19.34
CA LEU A 3 -9.42 1.52 -18.21
C LEU A 3 -9.27 0.00 -18.22
N ARG A 4 -8.12 -0.51 -17.81
CA ARG A 4 -8.01 -1.92 -17.44
C ARG A 4 -8.68 -2.10 -16.09
N ARG A 5 -9.71 -2.91 -16.08
CA ARG A 5 -10.44 -3.49 -14.98
C ARG A 5 -9.57 -3.56 -13.71
N GLN A 6 -9.76 -2.60 -12.82
CA GLN A 6 -9.50 -2.89 -11.43
C GLN A 6 -10.39 -4.09 -11.07
N ARG A 7 -9.76 -5.20 -10.72
CA ARG A 7 -10.50 -6.31 -10.15
C ARG A 7 -11.26 -5.77 -8.96
N GLN A 8 -12.53 -5.90 -9.02
CA GLN A 8 -13.48 -5.58 -7.97
C GLN A 8 -13.17 -6.51 -6.78
N MET A 9 -12.26 -6.08 -5.93
CA MET A 9 -11.85 -6.81 -4.75
C MET A 9 -12.65 -6.29 -3.57
N CYS A 10 -13.33 -7.20 -2.89
CA CYS A 10 -14.03 -6.98 -1.62
C CYS A 10 -15.38 -6.25 -1.64
N ILE A 11 -16.35 -6.74 -2.41
CA ILE A 11 -17.76 -6.42 -2.19
C ILE A 11 -18.58 -7.71 -1.99
N ARG A 12 -18.14 -8.64 -1.14
CA ARG A 12 -18.90 -9.87 -0.98
C ARG A 12 -19.36 -10.24 0.43
N ASP A 13 -18.99 -9.48 1.45
CA ASP A 13 -19.31 -9.87 2.83
C ASP A 13 -20.41 -9.05 3.51
N SER A 14 -21.20 -8.25 2.77
CA SER A 14 -22.33 -7.53 3.34
C SER A 14 -23.46 -7.41 2.34
N ILE A 15 -24.01 -8.53 1.90
CA ILE A 15 -25.29 -8.52 1.18
C ILE A 15 -26.40 -8.58 2.23
N ASN A 16 -26.81 -7.44 2.73
CA ASN A 16 -28.17 -7.25 3.19
C ASN A 16 -29.03 -6.86 1.98
N THR A 17 -30.08 -7.62 1.74
CA THR A 17 -30.79 -7.84 0.49
C THR A 17 -31.64 -6.67 -0.04
N ASP A 18 -31.54 -5.45 0.48
CA ASP A 18 -32.48 -4.39 0.12
C ASP A 18 -31.93 -3.11 -0.55
N SER A 19 -30.63 -3.03 -0.77
CA SER A 19 -30.07 -2.05 -1.71
C SER A 19 -28.63 -2.40 -2.07
N LEU A 20 -28.42 -2.83 -3.31
CA LEU A 20 -27.07 -2.93 -3.91
C LEU A 20 -26.49 -1.52 -4.04
N VAL A 21 -25.96 -0.98 -2.97
CA VAL A 21 -25.13 0.23 -3.04
C VAL A 21 -23.75 -0.22 -3.55
N LEU A 22 -23.58 -0.23 -4.85
CA LEU A 22 -22.27 -0.40 -5.51
C LEU A 22 -21.43 0.85 -5.24
N GLY A 23 -20.93 0.98 -4.01
CA GLY A 23 -20.05 2.06 -3.63
C GLY A 23 -18.59 1.69 -3.83
N SER A 24 -17.79 2.60 -4.38
CA SER A 24 -16.33 2.45 -4.52
C SER A 24 -15.60 3.51 -3.71
N THR A 25 -14.52 3.11 -3.05
CA THR A 25 -13.58 4.02 -2.41
C THR A 25 -12.41 4.26 -3.35
N PHE A 26 -11.98 5.50 -3.49
CA PHE A 26 -10.87 5.89 -4.36
C PHE A 26 -9.78 6.60 -3.55
N ILE A 27 -8.51 6.39 -3.94
CA ILE A 27 -7.42 7.28 -3.57
C ILE A 27 -7.10 8.13 -4.79
N ILE A 28 -7.13 9.44 -4.61
CA ILE A 28 -6.85 10.43 -5.65
C ILE A 28 -5.66 11.26 -5.18
N GLY A 29 -4.59 11.27 -5.96
CA GLY A 29 -3.39 12.05 -5.69
C GLY A 29 -2.95 12.82 -6.91
N GLY A 30 -2.37 13.99 -6.68
CA GLY A 30 -1.85 14.80 -7.78
C GLY A 30 -1.45 16.20 -7.37
N GLN A 31 -1.17 17.03 -8.40
CA GLN A 31 -0.75 18.39 -8.22
C GLN A 31 -1.42 19.29 -9.27
N ILE A 32 -1.99 20.39 -8.81
CA ILE A 32 -2.37 21.51 -9.67
C ILE A 32 -1.14 22.40 -9.85
N ARG A 33 -0.86 22.84 -11.08
CA ARG A 33 0.29 23.71 -11.38
C ARG A 33 0.36 24.89 -10.41
N GLY A 34 1.50 25.02 -9.75
CA GLY A 34 1.75 26.10 -8.77
C GLY A 34 1.16 25.87 -7.38
N LYS A 35 0.58 24.69 -7.11
CA LYS A 35 0.13 24.28 -5.77
C LYS A 35 0.96 23.12 -5.25
N ASP A 36 0.76 22.74 -4.00
CA ASP A 36 1.38 21.56 -3.42
C ASP A 36 0.73 20.26 -3.88
N LEU A 37 1.44 19.16 -3.69
CA LEU A 37 0.91 17.81 -3.87
C LEU A 37 -0.22 17.56 -2.87
N GLU A 38 -1.30 16.96 -3.34
CA GLU A 38 -2.44 16.59 -2.52
C GLU A 38 -2.80 15.14 -2.70
N LEU A 39 -3.29 14.52 -1.62
CA LEU A 39 -3.74 13.14 -1.58
C LEU A 39 -5.07 13.07 -0.82
N TYR A 40 -6.05 12.38 -1.40
CA TYR A 40 -7.38 12.23 -0.84
C TYR A 40 -7.85 10.79 -0.93
N MET A 41 -8.58 10.35 0.08
CA MET A 41 -9.43 9.16 -0.01
C MET A 41 -10.87 9.63 -0.09
N VAL A 42 -11.56 9.21 -1.13
CA VAL A 42 -12.96 9.56 -1.40
C VAL A 42 -13.82 8.32 -1.17
N TYR A 43 -14.81 8.46 -0.32
CA TYR A 43 -15.75 7.40 0.04
C TYR A 43 -16.97 7.38 -0.89
N PRO A 44 -17.72 6.25 -0.93
CA PRO A 44 -18.92 6.12 -1.76
C PRO A 44 -19.97 7.19 -1.51
N GLN A 45 -20.03 7.74 -0.30
CA GLN A 45 -20.97 8.78 0.09
C GLN A 45 -20.58 10.18 -0.40
N GLY A 46 -19.44 10.32 -1.08
CA GLY A 46 -18.93 11.58 -1.61
C GLY A 46 -18.09 12.40 -0.62
N ASN A 47 -18.02 12.00 0.64
CA ASN A 47 -17.09 12.60 1.59
C ASN A 47 -15.65 12.16 1.33
N TYR A 48 -14.70 12.93 1.80
CA TYR A 48 -13.28 12.63 1.61
C TYR A 48 -12.47 12.93 2.87
N ILE A 49 -11.30 12.30 2.97
CA ILE A 49 -10.29 12.58 3.99
C ILE A 49 -8.93 12.81 3.36
N ARG A 50 -8.06 13.52 4.08
CA ARG A 50 -6.62 13.65 3.81
C ARG A 50 -5.83 12.74 4.76
N PRO A 51 -4.62 12.31 4.40
CA PRO A 51 -3.72 11.68 5.36
C PRO A 51 -3.37 12.66 6.47
N ALA A 52 -3.09 12.13 7.65
CA ALA A 52 -2.56 12.95 8.75
C ALA A 52 -1.11 13.34 8.46
N ASP A 53 -0.69 14.52 8.90
CA ASP A 53 0.69 15.01 8.71
C ASP A 53 1.72 14.05 9.30
N SER A 54 1.41 13.42 10.43
CA SER A 54 2.28 12.42 11.07
C SER A 54 2.31 11.07 10.34
N LYS A 55 1.31 10.78 9.49
CA LYS A 55 1.15 9.54 8.73
C LYS A 55 0.73 9.87 7.30
N PRO A 56 1.67 10.31 6.44
CA PRO A 56 1.39 10.86 5.12
C PRO A 56 1.11 9.78 4.06
N TYR A 57 0.22 8.86 4.36
CA TYR A 57 -0.20 7.82 3.43
C TYR A 57 -1.67 7.45 3.62
N LEU A 58 -2.25 6.84 2.61
CA LEU A 58 -3.61 6.28 2.63
C LEU A 58 -3.58 4.84 2.14
N VAL A 59 -4.47 4.02 2.64
CA VAL A 59 -4.62 2.61 2.25
C VAL A 59 -6.09 2.31 2.03
N ILE A 60 -6.42 1.59 0.97
CA ILE A 60 -7.74 1.01 0.70
C ILE A 60 -7.60 -0.49 0.44
N GLY A 61 -8.68 -1.22 0.61
CA GLY A 61 -8.70 -2.68 0.52
C GLY A 61 -8.34 -3.35 1.84
N GLU A 62 -7.59 -4.46 1.79
CA GLU A 62 -7.18 -5.17 3.01
C GLU A 62 -6.03 -4.43 3.70
N VAL A 63 -6.27 -3.98 4.92
CA VAL A 63 -5.31 -3.12 5.65
C VAL A 63 -4.63 -3.82 6.83
N LYS A 64 -5.16 -4.95 7.28
CA LYS A 64 -4.71 -5.61 8.52
C LYS A 64 -3.25 -6.04 8.49
N TYR A 65 -2.79 -6.55 7.36
CA TYR A 65 -1.49 -7.18 7.25
C TYR A 65 -0.38 -6.22 6.84
N GLY A 66 -0.69 -5.27 5.98
CA GLY A 66 0.29 -4.32 5.43
C GLY A 66 0.45 -3.04 6.25
N LYS A 67 -0.64 -2.52 6.80
CA LYS A 67 -0.63 -1.25 7.53
C LYS A 67 0.34 -1.21 8.73
N PRO A 68 0.51 -2.27 9.53
CA PRO A 68 1.48 -2.26 10.63
C PRO A 68 2.93 -1.98 10.19
N ILE A 69 3.30 -2.33 8.97
CA ILE A 69 4.61 -2.06 8.39
C ILE A 69 4.71 -0.58 7.99
N LEU A 70 3.69 -0.08 7.29
CA LEU A 70 3.61 1.33 6.91
C LEU A 70 3.67 2.25 8.13
N ASP A 71 2.95 1.91 9.19
CA ASP A 71 2.90 2.69 10.43
C ASP A 71 4.27 2.83 11.12
N ARG A 72 5.16 1.85 10.94
CA ARG A 72 6.51 1.88 11.52
C ARG A 72 7.52 2.65 10.68
N VAL A 73 7.37 2.61 9.37
CA VAL A 73 8.40 3.09 8.44
C VAL A 73 8.04 4.45 7.83
N ILE A 74 6.76 4.67 7.50
CA ILE A 74 6.34 5.89 6.80
C ILE A 74 6.24 7.06 7.80
N THR A 75 7.12 8.02 7.59
CA THR A 75 7.18 9.29 8.32
C THR A 75 7.14 10.46 7.34
N PRO A 76 6.89 11.71 7.79
CA PRO A 76 6.89 12.88 6.91
C PRO A 76 8.18 13.09 6.11
N ASN A 77 9.30 12.60 6.62
CA ASN A 77 10.62 12.77 6.01
C ASN A 77 11.12 11.53 5.25
N VAL A 78 10.28 10.51 5.07
CA VAL A 78 10.67 9.31 4.34
C VAL A 78 11.00 9.63 2.87
N SER A 79 12.07 9.05 2.36
CA SER A 79 12.38 9.18 0.94
C SER A 79 11.36 8.43 0.07
N ILE A 80 11.16 8.88 -1.18
CA ILE A 80 10.29 8.17 -2.14
C ILE A 80 10.76 6.71 -2.34
N GLY A 81 12.07 6.49 -2.37
CA GLY A 81 12.63 5.14 -2.50
C GLY A 81 12.30 4.25 -1.31
N ASP A 82 12.43 4.77 -0.09
CA ASP A 82 12.09 4.03 1.14
C ASP A 82 10.59 3.80 1.24
N ALA A 83 9.78 4.79 0.91
CA ALA A 83 8.33 4.66 0.86
C ALA A 83 7.89 3.58 -0.16
N SER A 84 8.52 3.54 -1.33
CA SER A 84 8.25 2.53 -2.36
C SER A 84 8.59 1.12 -1.88
N ARG A 85 9.79 0.94 -1.27
CA ARG A 85 10.17 -0.36 -0.69
C ARG A 85 9.23 -0.78 0.44
N CYS A 86 8.87 0.15 1.31
CA CYS A 86 7.93 -0.10 2.39
C CYS A 86 6.55 -0.52 1.87
N ALA A 87 6.05 0.14 0.82
CA ALA A 87 4.80 -0.21 0.17
C ALA A 87 4.84 -1.62 -0.44
N LEU A 88 5.95 -2.02 -1.08
CA LEU A 88 6.12 -3.36 -1.63
C LEU A 88 6.16 -4.43 -0.53
N ILE A 89 6.86 -4.18 0.57
CA ILE A 89 6.90 -5.09 1.73
C ILE A 89 5.51 -5.21 2.38
N SER A 90 4.81 -4.10 2.51
CA SER A 90 3.42 -4.07 3.01
C SER A 90 2.50 -4.92 2.13
N MET A 91 2.64 -4.81 0.81
CA MET A 91 1.89 -5.59 -0.15
C MET A 91 2.25 -7.08 -0.10
N ASP A 92 3.54 -7.42 -0.03
CA ASP A 92 4.01 -8.81 0.13
C ASP A 92 3.44 -9.46 1.39
N SER A 93 3.40 -8.74 2.50
CA SER A 93 2.81 -9.23 3.75
C SER A 93 1.32 -9.49 3.62
N THR A 94 0.62 -8.67 2.85
CA THR A 94 -0.81 -8.86 2.55
C THR A 94 -1.01 -10.08 1.64
N LEU A 95 -0.21 -10.20 0.57
CA LEU A 95 -0.27 -11.32 -0.37
C LEU A 95 -0.02 -12.68 0.31
N LYS A 96 0.87 -12.73 1.30
CA LYS A 96 1.16 -13.94 2.07
C LYS A 96 0.06 -14.32 3.06
N SER A 97 -0.76 -13.36 3.47
CA SER A 97 -1.76 -13.53 4.53
C SER A 97 -3.19 -13.57 4.03
N ASP A 98 -3.46 -13.05 2.85
CA ASP A 98 -4.80 -12.98 2.24
C ASP A 98 -4.79 -13.54 0.83
N LEU A 99 -5.45 -14.68 0.65
CA LEU A 99 -5.58 -15.37 -0.64
C LEU A 99 -6.41 -14.62 -1.68
N THR A 100 -7.16 -13.60 -1.27
CA THR A 100 -7.96 -12.78 -2.19
C THR A 100 -7.13 -11.69 -2.86
N VAL A 101 -5.94 -11.41 -2.34
CA VAL A 101 -4.96 -10.46 -2.88
C VAL A 101 -3.93 -11.21 -3.71
N GLY A 102 -3.68 -10.76 -4.93
CA GLY A 102 -2.77 -11.44 -5.84
C GLY A 102 -2.07 -10.52 -6.83
N PRO A 103 -0.94 -10.97 -7.40
CA PRO A 103 -0.24 -10.25 -8.45
C PRO A 103 -1.10 -10.14 -9.73
N PRO A 104 -0.75 -9.25 -10.67
CA PRO A 104 0.39 -8.34 -10.61
C PRO A 104 0.17 -7.12 -9.71
N ILE A 105 1.28 -6.52 -9.25
CA ILE A 105 1.29 -5.28 -8.47
C ILE A 105 1.75 -4.14 -9.40
N ASP A 106 0.94 -3.10 -9.51
CA ASP A 106 1.33 -1.88 -10.21
C ASP A 106 1.94 -0.89 -9.22
N ILE A 107 3.15 -0.43 -9.50
CA ILE A 107 3.81 0.65 -8.77
C ILE A 107 3.95 1.87 -9.65
N ALA A 108 3.49 3.01 -9.17
CA ALA A 108 3.61 4.30 -9.84
C ALA A 108 4.25 5.33 -8.90
N VAL A 109 5.21 6.09 -9.42
CA VAL A 109 5.86 7.18 -8.69
C VAL A 109 5.58 8.49 -9.41
N TYR A 110 4.98 9.43 -8.68
CA TYR A 110 4.76 10.79 -9.11
C TYR A 110 5.63 11.74 -8.27
N LYS A 111 6.37 12.62 -8.91
CA LYS A 111 7.21 13.62 -8.25
C LYS A 111 6.63 15.02 -8.39
N LYS A 112 6.80 15.83 -7.34
CA LYS A 112 6.38 17.23 -7.35
C LYS A 112 6.93 17.96 -8.57
N ASP A 113 6.10 18.82 -9.14
CA ASP A 113 6.41 19.69 -10.29
C ASP A 113 6.76 18.95 -11.60
N GLN A 114 6.43 17.68 -11.70
CA GLN A 114 6.54 16.92 -12.94
C GLN A 114 5.15 16.71 -13.58
N PRO A 115 5.03 16.94 -14.92
CA PRO A 115 3.73 16.84 -15.59
C PRO A 115 3.27 15.39 -15.82
N LYS A 116 4.12 14.41 -15.55
CA LYS A 116 3.85 12.99 -15.81
C LYS A 116 4.34 12.11 -14.64
N ILE A 117 3.79 10.90 -14.58
CA ILE A 117 4.30 9.84 -13.71
C ILE A 117 5.77 9.60 -14.05
N SER A 118 6.64 9.70 -13.03
CA SER A 118 8.08 9.57 -13.19
C SER A 118 8.53 8.11 -13.36
N TYR A 119 7.77 7.18 -12.82
CA TYR A 119 8.02 5.76 -12.89
C TYR A 119 6.71 4.99 -12.82
N LEU A 120 6.55 4.02 -13.69
CA LEU A 120 5.40 3.11 -13.72
C LEU A 120 5.89 1.72 -14.09
N LYS A 121 5.64 0.74 -13.24
CA LYS A 121 6.03 -0.66 -13.49
C LYS A 121 4.94 -1.59 -12.97
N CYS A 122 4.65 -2.61 -13.74
CA CYS A 122 3.83 -3.75 -13.33
C CYS A 122 4.76 -4.87 -12.87
N LEU A 123 4.64 -5.27 -11.63
CA LEU A 123 5.50 -6.26 -10.98
C LEU A 123 4.75 -7.59 -10.89
N SER A 124 5.38 -8.64 -11.38
CA SER A 124 4.96 -10.03 -11.09
C SER A 124 5.77 -10.59 -9.92
N THR A 125 5.37 -11.74 -9.41
CA THR A 125 6.13 -12.46 -8.37
C THR A 125 7.52 -12.92 -8.83
N SER A 126 7.74 -13.00 -10.16
CA SER A 126 9.03 -13.34 -10.76
C SER A 126 9.91 -12.10 -11.05
N ASP A 127 9.45 -10.89 -10.74
CA ASP A 127 10.26 -9.69 -10.89
C ASP A 127 11.43 -9.70 -9.91
N GLU A 128 12.65 -9.50 -10.42
CA GLU A 128 13.88 -9.60 -9.61
C GLU A 128 13.94 -8.54 -8.52
N ASP A 129 13.54 -7.31 -8.80
CA ASP A 129 13.57 -6.22 -7.81
C ASP A 129 12.57 -6.47 -6.70
N TYR A 130 11.35 -6.90 -7.06
CA TYR A 130 10.33 -7.27 -6.10
C TYR A 130 10.79 -8.44 -5.22
N SER A 131 11.21 -9.54 -5.84
CA SER A 131 11.67 -10.74 -5.13
C SER A 131 12.85 -10.45 -4.21
N ARG A 132 13.81 -9.64 -4.66
CA ARG A 132 14.98 -9.24 -3.86
C ARG A 132 14.57 -8.48 -2.60
N VAL A 133 13.68 -7.49 -2.72
CA VAL A 133 13.20 -6.70 -1.58
C VAL A 133 12.45 -7.58 -0.58
N CYS A 134 11.56 -8.45 -1.03
CA CYS A 134 10.73 -9.29 -0.18
C CYS A 134 11.56 -10.40 0.51
N ASN A 135 12.51 -11.01 -0.20
CA ASN A 135 13.40 -12.03 0.37
C ASN A 135 14.34 -11.42 1.42
N GLN A 136 14.96 -10.28 1.12
CA GLN A 136 15.81 -9.58 2.10
C GLN A 136 15.02 -9.16 3.34
N TRP A 137 13.77 -8.73 3.17
CA TRP A 137 12.92 -8.42 4.32
C TRP A 137 12.70 -9.65 5.21
N SER A 138 12.33 -10.77 4.61
CA SER A 138 12.08 -12.03 5.34
C SER A 138 13.32 -12.50 6.10
N GLU A 139 14.48 -12.49 5.46
CA GLU A 139 15.76 -12.86 6.08
C GLU A 139 16.12 -11.94 7.25
N LYS A 140 16.01 -10.62 7.06
CA LYS A 140 16.39 -9.65 8.10
C LYS A 140 15.43 -9.66 9.28
N VAL A 141 14.16 -9.94 9.08
CA VAL A 141 13.21 -10.10 10.19
C VAL A 141 13.62 -11.27 11.07
N LEU A 142 13.99 -12.41 10.47
CA LEU A 142 14.48 -13.57 11.24
C LEU A 142 15.77 -13.25 11.99
N GLN A 143 16.74 -12.61 11.32
CA GLN A 143 18.01 -12.20 11.96
C GLN A 143 17.78 -11.27 13.15
N VAL A 144 16.86 -10.29 13.02
CA VAL A 144 16.54 -9.40 14.13
C VAL A 144 15.83 -10.16 15.25
N PHE A 145 14.94 -11.08 14.90
CA PHE A 145 14.22 -11.89 15.89
C PHE A 145 15.17 -12.69 16.79
N ASP A 146 16.23 -13.26 16.22
CA ASP A 146 17.26 -14.02 16.94
C ASP A 146 18.07 -13.16 17.93
N THR A 147 18.03 -11.83 17.80
CA THR A 147 18.73 -10.90 18.70
C THR A 147 17.91 -10.51 19.94
N PHE A 148 16.63 -10.86 19.99
CA PHE A 148 15.80 -10.51 21.14
C PHE A 148 16.22 -11.25 22.41
N PRO A 149 16.11 -10.60 23.58
CA PRO A 149 16.42 -11.23 24.85
C PRO A 149 15.48 -12.41 25.09
N LYS A 150 16.04 -13.53 25.55
CA LYS A 150 15.27 -14.70 25.95
C LYS A 150 14.56 -14.47 27.26
N PHE A 151 13.37 -15.01 27.39
CA PHE A 151 12.61 -15.01 28.65
C PHE A 151 13.30 -15.90 29.67
N ASP A 152 13.01 -15.66 30.97
CA ASP A 152 13.66 -16.45 32.04
C ASP A 152 13.29 -17.93 32.01
N TRP A 153 12.12 -18.29 31.50
CA TRP A 153 11.68 -19.68 31.32
C TRP A 153 12.34 -20.41 30.12
N GLU A 154 13.07 -19.69 29.27
CA GLU A 154 13.81 -20.26 28.11
C GLU A 154 15.25 -20.61 28.49
N LYS A 155 15.70 -20.23 29.69
CA LYS A 155 17.01 -20.50 30.24
C LYS A 155 16.98 -21.81 31.03
#